data_9b5a54dc0520a72391be2c60cfd24fc9
#
_entry.id   9b5a54dc0520a72391be2c60cfd24fc9
#
_cell.length_a   1.000
_cell.length_b   1.000
_cell.length_c   1.000
_cell.angle_alpha   90.00
_cell.angle_beta   90.00
_cell.angle_gamma   90.00
#
_symmetry.space_group_name_H-M   'P 1'
#
loop_
_entity.id
_entity.type
_entity.pdbx_description
1 polymer ?
#
loop_
_entity_poly.entity_id
_entity_poly.type
_entity_poly.pdbx_seq_one_letter_code
_entity_poly.pdbx_strand_id
1 'polypeptide(L)'
;MSKVGNAAAPAAIREDVQQQAAEWLTVLMSDEASEAQQAAWQRWREADPEHERAWRHIEAVSQRFNGLHRGAAAQALAGTQQKAVSGKRRQLLAWLGVAAGGGMLAAQTDAWDGVRVLRADYRTATGERREVALDDGSVLSLNTGSAVNVRFDASRRLIELLAGEILVTSGHGAGSGAPLVVATREGMVRALGTRFAVRQQDDYSTVDVFDSAVEIRPRDGGGAPLLLEAGHGVAFSRHALGAPHALGAYADAWSRGQLIVDDVTLGDFLADLARYRPGVIDCAPAVAQLRLSGVFPLADTQRILNMLPNSLPVQVRSRTRYWVTVEPAMSLKNI
;
A
#
# COMPACT_ATOMS: atom_id res chain seq x y z
N MET A 1 3.60 43.24 -29.49
CA MET A 1 4.07 41.84 -29.61
C MET A 1 4.69 41.47 -28.28
N SER A 2 3.87 40.96 -27.33
CA SER A 2 4.34 40.52 -26.01
C SER A 2 4.71 39.03 -26.06
N LYS A 3 5.97 38.73 -25.77
CA LYS A 3 6.43 37.33 -25.55
C LYS A 3 5.84 36.81 -24.24
N VAL A 4 4.92 35.90 -24.37
CA VAL A 4 4.49 35.03 -23.24
C VAL A 4 5.65 34.10 -22.94
N GLY A 5 6.30 34.29 -21.80
CA GLY A 5 7.34 33.42 -21.31
C GLY A 5 6.76 32.03 -21.01
N ASN A 6 7.29 31.02 -21.67
CA ASN A 6 7.02 29.61 -21.40
C ASN A 6 7.61 29.29 -20.02
N ALA A 7 6.76 29.22 -19.00
CA ALA A 7 7.17 28.69 -17.68
C ALA A 7 7.48 27.22 -17.85
N ALA A 8 8.77 26.88 -17.83
CA ALA A 8 9.22 25.47 -17.80
C ALA A 8 8.54 24.73 -16.63
N ALA A 9 7.94 23.59 -16.90
CA ALA A 9 7.43 22.70 -15.88
C ALA A 9 8.54 22.42 -14.84
N PRO A 10 8.24 22.43 -13.54
CA PRO A 10 9.24 22.17 -12.51
C PRO A 10 9.88 20.80 -12.78
N ALA A 11 11.20 20.79 -12.88
CA ALA A 11 11.97 19.55 -13.08
C ALA A 11 11.58 18.53 -12.00
N ALA A 12 11.30 17.31 -12.42
CA ALA A 12 10.98 16.20 -11.51
C ALA A 12 12.10 16.06 -10.47
N ILE A 13 11.72 15.91 -9.22
CA ILE A 13 12.68 15.67 -8.12
C ILE A 13 13.15 14.22 -8.22
N ARG A 14 14.47 13.99 -8.10
CA ARG A 14 15.04 12.64 -8.14
C ARG A 14 14.48 11.77 -6.99
N GLU A 15 14.28 10.50 -7.28
CA GLU A 15 13.68 9.54 -6.35
C GLU A 15 14.49 9.38 -5.06
N ASP A 16 15.82 9.33 -5.18
CA ASP A 16 16.72 9.24 -4.02
C ASP A 16 16.60 10.44 -3.08
N VAL A 17 16.38 11.63 -3.64
CA VAL A 17 16.20 12.88 -2.86
C VAL A 17 14.82 12.92 -2.20
N GLN A 18 13.77 12.44 -2.90
CA GLN A 18 12.42 12.31 -2.31
C GLN A 18 12.43 11.33 -1.13
N GLN A 19 13.13 10.21 -1.30
CA GLN A 19 13.30 9.21 -0.26
C GLN A 19 13.99 9.81 0.98
N GLN A 20 15.10 10.51 0.82
CA GLN A 20 15.82 11.16 1.91
C GLN A 20 14.95 12.18 2.65
N ALA A 21 14.13 12.96 1.92
CA ALA A 21 13.19 13.88 2.53
C ALA A 21 12.15 13.17 3.42
N ALA A 22 11.62 12.02 2.98
CA ALA A 22 10.66 11.23 3.75
C ALA A 22 11.31 10.57 4.98
N GLU A 23 12.56 10.12 4.87
CA GLU A 23 13.35 9.60 6.00
C GLU A 23 13.60 10.68 7.05
N TRP A 24 13.99 11.89 6.64
CA TRP A 24 14.17 13.02 7.54
C TRP A 24 12.87 13.41 8.25
N LEU A 25 11.74 13.41 7.54
CA LEU A 25 10.44 13.69 8.15
C LEU A 25 10.12 12.65 9.22
N THR A 26 10.39 11.37 8.97
CA THR A 26 10.17 10.29 9.93
C THR A 26 11.04 10.47 11.19
N VAL A 27 12.31 10.84 11.02
CA VAL A 27 13.24 11.12 12.14
C VAL A 27 12.73 12.31 12.97
N LEU A 28 12.30 13.40 12.32
CA LEU A 28 11.82 14.59 13.02
C LEU A 28 10.43 14.43 13.66
N MET A 29 9.60 13.50 13.17
CA MET A 29 8.31 13.15 13.77
C MET A 29 8.46 12.22 14.98
N SER A 30 9.63 11.63 15.23
CA SER A 30 9.90 10.91 16.47
C SER A 30 10.10 11.93 17.61
N ASP A 31 9.46 11.69 18.77
CA ASP A 31 9.59 12.56 19.94
C ASP A 31 11.01 12.59 20.52
N GLU A 32 11.95 11.83 19.95
CA GLU A 32 13.33 11.67 20.40
C GLU A 32 14.35 12.27 19.42
N ALA A 33 13.93 13.14 18.49
CA ALA A 33 14.85 13.76 17.53
C ALA A 33 15.91 14.61 18.28
N SER A 34 17.17 14.14 18.27
CA SER A 34 18.28 14.80 18.95
C SER A 34 18.69 16.10 18.22
N GLU A 35 19.32 17.03 18.95
CA GLU A 35 19.89 18.26 18.36
C GLU A 35 20.87 17.96 17.23
N ALA A 36 21.64 16.88 17.33
CA ALA A 36 22.55 16.43 16.28
C ALA A 36 21.83 16.01 15.00
N GLN A 37 20.68 15.36 15.13
CA GLN A 37 19.82 14.97 13.99
C GLN A 37 19.16 16.19 13.34
N GLN A 38 18.69 17.15 14.13
CA GLN A 38 18.16 18.42 13.62
C GLN A 38 19.21 19.22 12.85
N ALA A 39 20.43 19.31 13.37
CA ALA A 39 21.54 19.97 12.68
C ALA A 39 21.96 19.22 11.40
N ALA A 40 21.90 17.90 11.38
CA ALA A 40 22.19 17.09 10.20
C ALA A 40 21.12 17.28 9.12
N TRP A 41 19.84 17.34 9.48
CA TRP A 41 18.72 17.63 8.59
C TRP A 41 18.84 19.03 7.97
N GLN A 42 19.19 20.06 8.75
CA GLN A 42 19.39 21.41 8.22
C GLN A 42 20.52 21.45 7.18
N ARG A 43 21.67 20.81 7.49
CA ARG A 43 22.79 20.72 6.52
C ARG A 43 22.39 19.99 5.24
N TRP A 44 21.59 18.92 5.36
CA TRP A 44 21.08 18.21 4.19
C TRP A 44 20.21 19.12 3.31
N ARG A 45 19.27 19.89 3.89
CA ARG A 45 18.42 20.84 3.15
C ARG A 45 19.25 21.92 2.42
N GLU A 46 20.30 22.43 3.06
CA GLU A 46 21.14 23.50 2.54
C GLU A 46 22.15 23.01 1.47
N ALA A 47 22.41 21.70 1.41
CA ALA A 47 23.41 21.12 0.52
C ALA A 47 23.05 21.20 -0.97
N ASP A 48 21.74 21.17 -1.33
CA ASP A 48 21.25 21.22 -2.71
C ASP A 48 19.87 21.87 -2.77
N PRO A 49 19.59 22.78 -3.73
CA PRO A 49 18.25 23.31 -3.95
C PRO A 49 17.18 22.23 -4.24
N GLU A 50 17.58 21.08 -4.74
CA GLU A 50 16.68 19.94 -4.97
C GLU A 50 16.22 19.31 -3.66
N HIS A 51 17.10 19.23 -2.65
CA HIS A 51 16.77 18.77 -1.29
C HIS A 51 15.70 19.68 -0.65
N GLU A 52 15.87 21.00 -0.78
CA GLU A 52 14.88 21.96 -0.28
C GLU A 52 13.52 21.83 -1.00
N ARG A 53 13.50 21.56 -2.30
CA ARG A 53 12.26 21.30 -3.05
C ARG A 53 11.58 20.00 -2.60
N ALA A 54 12.36 18.93 -2.41
CA ALA A 54 11.86 17.66 -1.91
C ALA A 54 11.31 17.80 -0.49
N TRP A 55 12.02 18.54 0.37
CA TRP A 55 11.57 18.81 1.73
C TRP A 55 10.24 19.57 1.74
N ARG A 56 10.12 20.65 0.98
CA ARG A 56 8.86 21.42 0.87
C ARG A 56 7.71 20.56 0.35
N HIS A 57 8.00 19.66 -0.59
CA HIS A 57 6.98 18.78 -1.12
C HIS A 57 6.48 17.81 -0.05
N ILE A 58 7.36 17.08 0.64
CA ILE A 58 6.96 16.13 1.67
C ILE A 58 6.37 16.81 2.91
N GLU A 59 6.86 17.99 3.26
CA GLU A 59 6.32 18.80 4.34
C GLU A 59 4.90 19.29 4.00
N ALA A 60 4.64 19.72 2.75
CA ALA A 60 3.31 20.10 2.29
C ALA A 60 2.32 18.92 2.35
N VAL A 61 2.76 17.70 1.98
CA VAL A 61 1.98 16.46 2.16
C VAL A 61 1.65 16.25 3.64
N SER A 62 2.65 16.38 4.52
CA SER A 62 2.46 16.23 5.97
C SER A 62 1.60 17.36 6.58
N GLN A 63 1.76 18.61 6.12
CA GLN A 63 0.97 19.75 6.59
C GLN A 63 -0.48 19.69 6.15
N ARG A 64 -0.80 19.10 5.01
CA ARG A 64 -2.20 18.84 4.61
C ARG A 64 -2.89 17.93 5.63
N PHE A 65 -2.18 16.96 6.21
CA PHE A 65 -2.69 16.15 7.33
C PHE A 65 -2.95 16.99 8.58
N ASN A 66 -2.03 17.89 8.95
CA ASN A 66 -2.13 18.75 10.13
C ASN A 66 -3.05 19.98 9.88
N GLY A 67 -3.24 20.38 8.63
CA GLY A 67 -3.93 21.62 8.22
C GLY A 67 -5.38 21.45 7.76
N LEU A 68 -5.95 20.24 7.79
CA LEU A 68 -7.37 19.99 7.56
C LEU A 68 -8.18 20.60 8.71
N HIS A 69 -8.25 21.94 8.69
CA HIS A 69 -8.94 22.73 9.67
C HIS A 69 -10.41 22.33 9.81
N ARG A 70 -10.86 22.29 11.06
CA ARG A 70 -12.18 21.98 11.61
C ARG A 70 -13.41 22.55 10.88
N GLY A 71 -13.21 23.44 9.90
CA GLY A 71 -14.31 24.12 9.19
C GLY A 71 -14.95 23.31 8.06
N ALA A 72 -14.19 22.57 7.24
CA ALA A 72 -14.72 21.82 6.10
C ALA A 72 -15.44 20.53 6.53
N ALA A 73 -14.96 19.90 7.59
CA ALA A 73 -15.55 18.66 8.13
C ALA A 73 -16.91 18.89 8.79
N ALA A 74 -17.14 20.07 9.39
CA ALA A 74 -18.44 20.41 10.00
C ALA A 74 -19.56 20.53 8.95
N GLN A 75 -19.26 20.93 7.72
CA GLN A 75 -20.25 21.04 6.64
C GLN A 75 -20.61 19.67 6.02
N ALA A 76 -19.67 18.72 5.98
CA ALA A 76 -19.93 17.37 5.48
C ALA A 76 -20.82 16.54 6.42
N LEU A 77 -20.74 16.78 7.73
CA LEU A 77 -21.56 16.10 8.74
C LEU A 77 -22.99 16.63 8.86
N ALA A 78 -23.27 17.84 8.37
CA ALA A 78 -24.60 18.44 8.45
C ALA A 78 -25.60 17.86 7.41
N GLY A 79 -25.13 17.10 6.42
CA GLY A 79 -25.94 16.61 5.27
C GLY A 79 -26.56 15.21 5.42
N THR A 80 -26.23 14.45 6.46
CA THR A 80 -26.66 13.05 6.58
C THR A 80 -27.49 12.78 7.84
N GLN A 81 -28.64 13.43 7.96
CA GLN A 81 -29.72 12.92 8.82
C GLN A 81 -30.83 12.31 7.96
N GLN A 82 -31.13 11.05 8.29
CA GLN A 82 -32.30 10.23 7.98
C GLN A 82 -32.14 9.13 6.93
N LYS A 83 -31.99 7.86 7.38
CA LYS A 83 -33.12 6.92 7.43
C LYS A 83 -32.71 5.59 8.08
N ALA A 84 -33.20 5.36 9.28
CA ALA A 84 -33.27 4.02 9.84
C ALA A 84 -34.35 3.22 9.09
N VAL A 85 -34.03 2.04 8.59
CA VAL A 85 -35.01 1.05 8.15
C VAL A 85 -34.75 -0.26 8.89
N SER A 86 -35.68 -0.55 9.77
CA SER A 86 -35.83 -1.84 10.45
C SER A 86 -36.39 -2.90 9.48
N GLY A 87 -35.96 -4.11 9.67
CA GLY A 87 -36.70 -5.28 9.18
C GLY A 87 -35.95 -6.12 8.17
N LYS A 88 -35.34 -7.23 8.67
CA LYS A 88 -35.31 -8.54 8.01
C LYS A 88 -34.48 -9.54 8.84
N ARG A 89 -35.01 -9.90 10.00
CA ARG A 89 -34.48 -11.00 10.81
C ARG A 89 -35.02 -12.41 10.41
N ARG A 90 -35.80 -12.52 9.36
CA ARG A 90 -36.53 -13.78 9.04
C ARG A 90 -36.05 -14.53 7.79
N GLN A 91 -35.06 -14.03 7.05
CA GLN A 91 -34.51 -14.74 5.87
C GLN A 91 -33.15 -15.42 6.10
N LEU A 92 -32.58 -15.29 7.29
CA LEU A 92 -31.24 -15.88 7.61
C LEU A 92 -31.26 -17.39 7.92
N LEU A 93 -32.44 -18.01 8.14
CA LEU A 93 -32.53 -19.42 8.50
C LEU A 93 -32.78 -20.37 7.31
N ALA A 94 -33.09 -19.85 6.14
CA ALA A 94 -33.33 -20.68 4.94
C ALA A 94 -32.06 -20.99 4.12
N TRP A 95 -30.94 -20.30 4.37
CA TRP A 95 -29.68 -20.48 3.63
C TRP A 95 -28.67 -21.46 4.29
N LEU A 96 -28.97 -21.94 5.49
CA LEU A 96 -28.06 -22.88 6.21
C LEU A 96 -28.10 -24.32 5.67
N GLY A 97 -29.05 -24.67 4.83
CA GLY A 97 -29.19 -26.02 4.27
C GLY A 97 -28.42 -26.25 2.95
N VAL A 98 -28.09 -25.19 2.20
CA VAL A 98 -27.39 -25.31 0.89
C VAL A 98 -25.87 -25.09 1.06
N ALA A 99 -25.46 -24.48 2.14
CA ALA A 99 -24.03 -24.21 2.43
C ALA A 99 -23.23 -25.44 2.86
N ALA A 100 -23.89 -26.52 3.31
CA ALA A 100 -23.18 -27.72 3.81
C ALA A 100 -22.58 -28.61 2.69
N GLY A 101 -23.10 -28.58 1.48
CA GLY A 101 -22.59 -29.39 0.36
C GLY A 101 -21.54 -28.69 -0.53
N GLY A 102 -21.64 -27.37 -0.68
CA GLY A 102 -20.70 -26.58 -1.50
C GLY A 102 -19.48 -26.11 -0.74
N GLY A 103 -19.61 -25.91 0.59
CA GLY A 103 -18.54 -25.43 1.44
C GLY A 103 -17.38 -26.41 1.65
N MET A 104 -17.62 -27.71 1.47
CA MET A 104 -16.60 -28.73 1.71
C MET A 104 -15.55 -28.83 0.59
N LEU A 105 -15.90 -28.48 -0.64
CA LEU A 105 -14.94 -28.45 -1.77
C LEU A 105 -14.13 -27.14 -1.79
N ALA A 106 -14.74 -25.99 -1.44
CA ALA A 106 -14.03 -24.71 -1.31
C ALA A 106 -13.07 -24.73 -0.11
N ALA A 107 -13.49 -25.29 1.03
CA ALA A 107 -12.64 -25.44 2.21
C ALA A 107 -11.41 -26.34 2.00
N GLN A 108 -11.42 -27.26 1.01
CA GLN A 108 -10.25 -28.08 0.70
C GLN A 108 -9.19 -27.30 -0.06
N THR A 109 -9.57 -26.40 -0.99
CA THR A 109 -8.59 -25.56 -1.72
C THR A 109 -7.91 -24.56 -0.80
N ASP A 110 -8.64 -23.91 0.09
CA ASP A 110 -8.10 -22.96 1.06
C ASP A 110 -7.19 -23.61 2.10
N ALA A 111 -7.50 -24.84 2.52
CA ALA A 111 -6.65 -25.59 3.45
C ALA A 111 -5.29 -25.98 2.83
N TRP A 112 -5.25 -26.33 1.54
CA TRP A 112 -4.00 -26.62 0.84
C TRP A 112 -3.16 -25.36 0.59
N ASP A 113 -3.78 -24.23 0.28
CA ASP A 113 -3.09 -22.96 0.13
C ASP A 113 -2.50 -22.49 1.48
N GLY A 114 -3.21 -22.65 2.58
CA GLY A 114 -2.68 -22.41 3.92
C GLY A 114 -1.44 -23.22 4.26
N VAL A 115 -1.42 -24.52 3.89
CA VAL A 115 -0.25 -25.40 4.09
C VAL A 115 0.93 -24.96 3.21
N ARG A 116 0.69 -24.54 1.96
CA ARG A 116 1.74 -24.02 1.07
C ARG A 116 2.37 -22.74 1.61
N VAL A 117 1.56 -21.82 2.12
CA VAL A 117 2.02 -20.57 2.77
C VAL A 117 2.89 -20.88 3.99
N LEU A 118 2.52 -21.85 4.81
CA LEU A 118 3.31 -22.26 5.98
C LEU A 118 4.66 -22.90 5.64
N ARG A 119 4.79 -23.50 4.46
CA ARG A 119 6.00 -24.17 3.96
C ARG A 119 6.80 -23.32 2.97
N ALA A 120 6.44 -22.06 2.80
CA ALA A 120 7.13 -21.14 1.88
C ALA A 120 8.61 -20.95 2.27
N ASP A 121 9.47 -20.80 1.26
CA ASP A 121 10.91 -20.58 1.44
C ASP A 121 11.19 -19.29 2.22
N TYR A 122 10.43 -18.23 1.93
CA TYR A 122 10.48 -16.96 2.65
C TYR A 122 9.08 -16.50 3.01
N ARG A 123 8.94 -16.00 4.24
CA ARG A 123 7.66 -15.46 4.72
C ARG A 123 7.87 -14.35 5.74
N THR A 124 6.84 -13.53 5.90
CA THR A 124 6.72 -12.47 6.92
C THR A 124 5.42 -12.64 7.70
N ALA A 125 5.45 -12.30 8.98
CA ALA A 125 4.27 -12.18 9.81
C ALA A 125 3.53 -10.85 9.52
N THR A 126 2.34 -10.68 10.11
CA THR A 126 1.60 -9.41 10.07
C THR A 126 2.43 -8.31 10.73
N GLY A 127 2.64 -7.20 10.02
CA GLY A 127 3.47 -6.07 10.44
C GLY A 127 4.97 -6.26 10.20
N GLU A 128 5.42 -7.47 9.87
CA GLU A 128 6.82 -7.77 9.55
C GLU A 128 7.11 -7.42 8.09
N ARG A 129 8.33 -6.96 7.83
CA ARG A 129 8.90 -6.76 6.49
C ARG A 129 10.28 -7.39 6.48
N ARG A 130 10.69 -7.91 5.33
CA ARG A 130 11.97 -8.59 5.19
C ARG A 130 12.55 -8.34 3.80
N GLU A 131 13.85 -8.07 3.75
CA GLU A 131 14.62 -8.01 2.51
C GLU A 131 15.49 -9.25 2.38
N VAL A 132 15.57 -9.81 1.17
CA VAL A 132 16.32 -11.01 0.84
C VAL A 132 17.11 -10.76 -0.45
N ALA A 133 18.44 -10.91 -0.38
CA ALA A 133 19.25 -10.98 -1.57
C ALA A 133 19.19 -12.40 -2.14
N LEU A 134 18.88 -12.51 -3.44
CA LEU A 134 18.79 -13.78 -4.16
C LEU A 134 20.11 -14.10 -4.86
N ASP A 135 20.32 -15.37 -5.21
CA ASP A 135 21.59 -15.89 -5.77
C ASP A 135 21.96 -15.25 -7.13
N ASP A 136 20.99 -14.72 -7.86
CA ASP A 136 21.18 -14.03 -9.14
C ASP A 136 21.48 -12.53 -9.00
N GLY A 137 21.64 -12.04 -7.76
CA GLY A 137 21.83 -10.62 -7.44
C GLY A 137 20.54 -9.80 -7.44
N SER A 138 19.37 -10.41 -7.63
CA SER A 138 18.08 -9.74 -7.44
C SER A 138 17.84 -9.51 -5.95
N VAL A 139 17.12 -8.43 -5.63
CA VAL A 139 16.67 -8.13 -4.27
C VAL A 139 15.16 -8.30 -4.18
N LEU A 140 14.71 -9.06 -3.20
CA LEU A 140 13.32 -9.34 -2.92
C LEU A 140 12.93 -8.73 -1.57
N SER A 141 12.10 -7.70 -1.59
CA SER A 141 11.50 -7.15 -0.36
C SER A 141 10.11 -7.73 -0.18
N LEU A 142 9.87 -8.39 0.95
CA LEU A 142 8.58 -8.95 1.34
C LEU A 142 7.86 -7.94 2.25
N ASN A 143 6.62 -7.61 1.93
CA ASN A 143 5.75 -6.81 2.76
C ASN A 143 5.09 -7.66 3.86
N THR A 144 4.25 -7.04 4.68
CA THR A 144 3.46 -7.68 5.74
C THR A 144 2.68 -8.91 5.23
N GLY A 145 2.70 -10.01 5.98
CA GLY A 145 1.88 -11.20 5.70
C GLY A 145 2.17 -11.86 4.36
N SER A 146 3.41 -11.80 3.87
CA SER A 146 3.79 -12.32 2.56
C SER A 146 4.44 -13.70 2.66
N ALA A 147 4.28 -14.51 1.60
CA ALA A 147 4.88 -15.83 1.48
C ALA A 147 5.26 -16.10 0.03
N VAL A 148 6.50 -16.53 -0.20
CA VAL A 148 7.05 -16.82 -1.53
C VAL A 148 7.89 -18.08 -1.54
N ASN A 149 7.89 -18.77 -2.69
CA ASN A 149 8.91 -19.76 -3.04
C ASN A 149 9.81 -19.22 -4.14
N VAL A 150 11.08 -19.56 -4.10
CA VAL A 150 12.08 -19.17 -5.11
C VAL A 150 12.61 -20.43 -5.78
N ARG A 151 12.51 -20.48 -7.11
CA ARG A 151 12.92 -21.60 -7.94
C ARG A 151 13.77 -21.09 -9.10
N PHE A 152 15.07 -21.07 -8.89
CA PHE A 152 16.02 -20.64 -9.92
C PHE A 152 16.73 -21.86 -10.49
N ASP A 153 16.71 -21.97 -11.81
CA ASP A 153 17.44 -22.97 -12.57
C ASP A 153 18.04 -22.34 -13.85
N ALA A 154 18.74 -23.15 -14.64
CA ALA A 154 19.40 -22.66 -15.88
C ALA A 154 18.43 -22.11 -16.93
N SER A 155 17.14 -22.44 -16.86
CA SER A 155 16.11 -22.08 -17.85
C SER A 155 15.18 -20.96 -17.39
N ARG A 156 15.03 -20.75 -16.08
CA ARG A 156 14.09 -19.79 -15.50
C ARG A 156 14.49 -19.35 -14.09
N ARG A 157 14.12 -18.13 -13.78
CA ARG A 157 14.16 -17.57 -12.43
C ARG A 157 12.71 -17.31 -12.00
N LEU A 158 12.13 -18.26 -11.24
CA LEU A 158 10.72 -18.22 -10.83
C LEU A 158 10.60 -17.85 -9.37
N ILE A 159 9.80 -16.82 -9.09
CA ILE A 159 9.31 -16.44 -7.76
C ILE A 159 7.81 -16.75 -7.74
N GLU A 160 7.37 -17.69 -6.90
CA GLU A 160 5.95 -17.98 -6.70
C GLU A 160 5.45 -17.15 -5.51
N LEU A 161 4.63 -16.12 -5.75
CA LEU A 161 3.94 -15.37 -4.71
C LEU A 161 2.69 -16.13 -4.28
N LEU A 162 2.73 -16.68 -3.07
CA LEU A 162 1.65 -17.47 -2.49
C LEU A 162 0.64 -16.60 -1.73
N ALA A 163 1.11 -15.52 -1.10
CA ALA A 163 0.28 -14.55 -0.38
C ALA A 163 1.03 -13.23 -0.20
N GLY A 164 0.28 -12.15 -0.01
CA GLY A 164 0.81 -10.84 0.36
C GLY A 164 1.35 -10.04 -0.81
N GLU A 165 2.46 -9.34 -0.59
CA GLU A 165 3.03 -8.37 -1.52
C GLU A 165 4.56 -8.41 -1.48
N ILE A 166 5.16 -8.33 -2.65
CA ILE A 166 6.61 -8.28 -2.83
C ILE A 166 7.02 -7.12 -3.73
N LEU A 167 8.19 -6.57 -3.48
CA LEU A 167 8.91 -5.68 -4.40
C LEU A 167 10.15 -6.42 -4.88
N VAL A 168 10.30 -6.51 -6.19
CA VAL A 168 11.43 -7.18 -6.85
C VAL A 168 12.28 -6.13 -7.55
N THR A 169 13.57 -6.08 -7.22
CA THR A 169 14.57 -5.36 -7.98
C THR A 169 15.42 -6.39 -8.71
N SER A 170 15.30 -6.46 -10.03
CA SER A 170 15.98 -7.50 -10.79
C SER A 170 17.48 -7.26 -10.86
N GLY A 171 18.27 -8.27 -10.51
CA GLY A 171 19.73 -8.26 -10.65
C GLY A 171 20.17 -8.45 -12.11
N HIS A 172 21.36 -7.93 -12.42
CA HIS A 172 22.03 -8.09 -13.71
C HIS A 172 23.24 -9.05 -13.59
N GLY A 173 23.23 -9.97 -12.61
CA GLY A 173 24.34 -10.87 -12.30
C GLY A 173 24.72 -11.81 -13.44
N ALA A 174 25.98 -12.27 -13.44
CA ALA A 174 26.49 -13.27 -14.36
C ALA A 174 25.67 -14.57 -14.24
N GLY A 175 25.00 -14.99 -15.30
CA GLY A 175 24.09 -16.14 -15.32
C GLY A 175 22.62 -15.78 -15.53
N SER A 176 22.26 -14.49 -15.59
CA SER A 176 20.88 -14.01 -15.70
C SER A 176 20.26 -14.05 -17.12
N GLY A 177 20.76 -14.92 -18.01
CA GLY A 177 20.13 -15.11 -19.33
C GLY A 177 18.69 -15.64 -19.28
N ALA A 178 18.31 -16.28 -18.18
CA ALA A 178 16.96 -16.77 -17.95
C ALA A 178 16.00 -15.64 -17.52
N PRO A 179 14.76 -15.61 -18.03
CA PRO A 179 13.78 -14.60 -17.63
C PRO A 179 13.41 -14.74 -16.15
N LEU A 180 13.33 -13.59 -15.44
CA LEU A 180 12.78 -13.52 -14.10
C LEU A 180 11.26 -13.40 -14.19
N VAL A 181 10.55 -14.30 -13.55
CA VAL A 181 9.10 -14.38 -13.58
C VAL A 181 8.55 -14.45 -12.16
N VAL A 182 7.57 -13.60 -11.85
CA VAL A 182 6.73 -13.74 -10.65
C VAL A 182 5.44 -14.42 -11.06
N ALA A 183 5.11 -15.55 -10.44
CA ALA A 183 3.85 -16.25 -10.64
C ALA A 183 2.93 -16.00 -9.44
N THR A 184 1.66 -15.69 -9.73
CA THR A 184 0.56 -15.59 -8.78
C THR A 184 -0.50 -16.63 -9.10
N ARG A 185 -1.57 -16.71 -8.30
CA ARG A 185 -2.75 -17.54 -8.63
C ARG A 185 -3.41 -17.08 -9.93
N GLU A 186 -3.32 -15.80 -10.25
CA GLU A 186 -4.00 -15.14 -11.36
C GLU A 186 -3.20 -15.18 -12.67
N GLY A 187 -1.87 -15.35 -12.60
CA GLY A 187 -1.05 -15.36 -13.82
C GLY A 187 0.43 -15.17 -13.57
N MET A 188 1.13 -14.70 -14.60
CA MET A 188 2.57 -14.53 -14.60
C MET A 188 2.95 -13.08 -14.95
N VAL A 189 3.97 -12.58 -14.26
CA VAL A 189 4.59 -11.27 -14.49
C VAL A 189 6.05 -11.49 -14.80
N ARG A 190 6.46 -11.22 -16.04
CA ARG A 190 7.83 -11.37 -16.51
C ARG A 190 8.56 -10.05 -16.45
N ALA A 191 9.66 -10.01 -15.74
CA ALA A 191 10.52 -8.83 -15.64
C ALA A 191 11.36 -8.61 -16.91
N LEU A 192 11.49 -7.36 -17.33
CA LEU A 192 12.33 -6.96 -18.46
C LEU A 192 13.52 -6.08 -17.98
N GLY A 193 14.15 -6.46 -16.83
CA GLY A 193 15.23 -5.69 -16.23
C GLY A 193 14.68 -4.51 -15.41
N THR A 194 13.90 -4.76 -14.37
CA THR A 194 12.97 -3.79 -13.79
C THR A 194 12.93 -3.83 -12.25
N ARG A 195 12.36 -2.78 -11.67
CA ARG A 195 11.92 -2.71 -10.28
C ARG A 195 10.39 -2.60 -10.27
N PHE A 196 9.72 -3.58 -9.67
CA PHE A 196 8.27 -3.69 -9.68
C PHE A 196 7.74 -4.38 -8.42
N ALA A 197 6.52 -4.03 -8.01
CA ALA A 197 5.80 -4.73 -6.95
C ALA A 197 4.72 -5.63 -7.54
N VAL A 198 4.46 -6.74 -6.87
CA VAL A 198 3.32 -7.62 -7.13
C VAL A 198 2.61 -7.91 -5.82
N ARG A 199 1.31 -7.65 -5.78
CA ARG A 199 0.45 -7.96 -4.63
C ARG A 199 -0.64 -8.94 -5.05
N GLN A 200 -0.72 -10.07 -4.36
CA GLN A 200 -1.78 -11.05 -4.55
C GLN A 200 -2.92 -10.76 -3.55
N GLN A 201 -4.12 -10.66 -4.06
CA GLN A 201 -5.37 -10.52 -3.30
C GLN A 201 -6.26 -11.74 -3.52
N ASP A 202 -7.49 -11.76 -2.98
CA ASP A 202 -8.33 -12.98 -3.03
C ASP A 202 -8.67 -13.41 -4.46
N ASP A 203 -9.09 -12.49 -5.32
CA ASP A 203 -9.58 -12.78 -6.68
C ASP A 203 -8.76 -12.10 -7.79
N TYR A 204 -7.77 -11.30 -7.45
CA TYR A 204 -6.93 -10.59 -8.40
C TYR A 204 -5.53 -10.31 -7.84
N SER A 205 -4.61 -10.01 -8.73
CA SER A 205 -3.29 -9.49 -8.39
C SER A 205 -3.11 -8.08 -8.95
N THR A 206 -2.32 -7.25 -8.26
CA THR A 206 -1.88 -5.95 -8.78
C THR A 206 -0.40 -5.96 -9.06
N VAL A 207 0.00 -5.22 -10.09
CA VAL A 207 1.39 -5.01 -10.47
C VAL A 207 1.63 -3.52 -10.59
N ASP A 208 2.68 -3.03 -9.92
CA ASP A 208 3.13 -1.65 -9.97
C ASP A 208 4.57 -1.63 -10.48
N VAL A 209 4.85 -0.87 -11.54
CA VAL A 209 6.18 -0.81 -12.19
C VAL A 209 6.84 0.52 -11.88
N PHE A 210 8.00 0.46 -11.22
CA PHE A 210 8.76 1.67 -10.81
C PHE A 210 9.89 1.99 -11.77
N ASP A 211 10.45 0.97 -12.45
CA ASP A 211 11.55 1.14 -13.39
C ASP A 211 11.41 0.16 -14.56
N SER A 212 11.77 0.57 -15.77
CA SER A 212 11.71 -0.23 -17.01
C SER A 212 10.29 -0.72 -17.33
N ALA A 213 10.09 -2.03 -17.54
CA ALA A 213 8.79 -2.61 -17.90
C ALA A 213 8.63 -4.07 -17.44
N VAL A 214 7.39 -4.54 -17.37
CA VAL A 214 7.04 -5.94 -17.17
C VAL A 214 6.03 -6.42 -18.22
N GLU A 215 6.02 -7.70 -18.48
CA GLU A 215 5.05 -8.39 -19.35
C GLU A 215 4.10 -9.22 -18.48
N ILE A 216 2.78 -8.93 -18.53
CA ILE A 216 1.77 -9.56 -17.70
C ILE A 216 0.91 -10.48 -18.54
N ARG A 217 0.75 -11.72 -18.09
CA ARG A 217 -0.09 -12.73 -18.73
C ARG A 217 -1.05 -13.38 -17.73
N PRO A 218 -2.36 -13.13 -17.82
CA PRO A 218 -3.37 -13.85 -17.05
C PRO A 218 -3.31 -15.36 -17.32
N ARG A 219 -3.62 -16.17 -16.29
CA ARG A 219 -3.48 -17.63 -16.36
C ARG A 219 -4.37 -18.26 -17.42
N ASP A 220 -5.63 -17.85 -17.46
CA ASP A 220 -6.68 -18.40 -18.32
C ASP A 220 -7.08 -17.41 -19.43
N GLY A 221 -6.33 -16.30 -19.56
CA GLY A 221 -6.55 -15.29 -20.60
C GLY A 221 -5.96 -15.73 -21.94
N GLY A 222 -6.80 -15.79 -22.97
CA GLY A 222 -6.37 -16.16 -24.33
C GLY A 222 -5.76 -15.01 -25.17
N GLY A 223 -5.60 -13.81 -24.58
CA GLY A 223 -5.11 -12.62 -25.26
C GLY A 223 -3.57 -12.49 -25.31
N ALA A 224 -3.11 -11.45 -26.04
CA ALA A 224 -1.70 -11.06 -25.99
C ALA A 224 -1.33 -10.58 -24.57
N PRO A 225 -0.07 -10.81 -24.14
CA PRO A 225 0.39 -10.26 -22.86
C PRO A 225 0.37 -8.73 -22.89
N LEU A 226 0.13 -8.12 -21.72
CA LEU A 226 0.22 -6.68 -21.54
C LEU A 226 1.66 -6.30 -21.22
N LEU A 227 2.25 -5.40 -22.01
CA LEU A 227 3.47 -4.69 -21.63
C LEU A 227 3.06 -3.50 -20.75
N LEU A 228 3.52 -3.48 -19.50
CA LEU A 228 3.29 -2.40 -18.54
C LEU A 228 4.62 -1.68 -18.29
N GLU A 229 4.65 -0.38 -18.59
CA GLU A 229 5.83 0.47 -18.46
C GLU A 229 5.91 1.13 -17.08
N ALA A 230 7.09 1.63 -16.73
CA ALA A 230 7.34 2.37 -15.49
C ALA A 230 6.35 3.53 -15.28
N GLY A 231 6.01 3.79 -14.01
CA GLY A 231 5.04 4.80 -13.61
C GLY A 231 3.58 4.36 -13.72
N HIS A 232 3.32 3.09 -14.04
CA HIS A 232 1.98 2.56 -14.16
C HIS A 232 1.75 1.33 -13.28
N GLY A 233 0.50 1.18 -12.83
CA GLY A 233 -0.01 0.00 -12.15
C GLY A 233 -1.20 -0.61 -12.90
N VAL A 234 -1.44 -1.89 -12.69
CA VAL A 234 -2.60 -2.59 -13.23
C VAL A 234 -3.06 -3.71 -12.30
N ALA A 235 -4.36 -3.90 -12.19
CA ALA A 235 -4.96 -5.09 -11.58
C ALA A 235 -5.28 -6.11 -12.66
N PHE A 236 -5.09 -7.40 -12.36
CA PHE A 236 -5.46 -8.49 -13.27
C PHE A 236 -6.01 -9.69 -12.50
N SER A 237 -6.98 -10.36 -13.11
CA SER A 237 -7.55 -11.62 -12.66
C SER A 237 -7.02 -12.78 -13.50
N ARG A 238 -7.48 -14.00 -13.23
CA ARG A 238 -7.14 -15.18 -14.04
C ARG A 238 -7.53 -15.05 -15.51
N HIS A 239 -8.55 -14.24 -15.81
CA HIS A 239 -9.18 -14.17 -17.13
C HIS A 239 -8.97 -12.84 -17.85
N ALA A 240 -8.71 -11.76 -17.11
CA ALA A 240 -8.77 -10.41 -17.64
C ALA A 240 -7.70 -9.49 -17.05
N LEU A 241 -7.29 -8.53 -17.86
CA LEU A 241 -6.46 -7.40 -17.50
C LEU A 241 -7.36 -6.18 -17.25
N GLY A 242 -7.13 -5.46 -16.16
CA GLY A 242 -7.74 -4.17 -15.90
C GLY A 242 -7.13 -3.06 -16.78
N ALA A 243 -7.64 -1.84 -16.63
CA ALA A 243 -7.04 -0.67 -17.25
C ALA A 243 -5.78 -0.24 -16.47
N PRO A 244 -4.64 0.01 -17.15
CA PRO A 244 -3.49 0.63 -16.51
C PRO A 244 -3.84 2.01 -15.93
N HIS A 245 -3.24 2.35 -14.79
CA HIS A 245 -3.39 3.64 -14.13
C HIS A 245 -2.03 4.18 -13.71
N ALA A 246 -1.90 5.49 -13.55
CA ALA A 246 -0.68 6.11 -13.07
C ALA A 246 -0.43 5.77 -11.60
N LEU A 247 0.81 5.46 -11.25
CA LEU A 247 1.21 5.22 -9.87
C LEU A 247 1.27 6.51 -9.06
N GLY A 248 0.91 6.41 -7.79
CA GLY A 248 1.25 7.45 -6.82
C GLY A 248 2.76 7.53 -6.60
N ALA A 249 3.27 8.74 -6.36
CA ALA A 249 4.70 9.01 -6.20
C ALA A 249 5.39 8.18 -5.09
N TYR A 250 4.63 7.58 -4.19
CA TYR A 250 5.13 6.88 -3.01
C TYR A 250 4.58 5.45 -2.88
N ALA A 251 4.17 4.84 -3.99
CA ALA A 251 3.55 3.51 -3.98
C ALA A 251 4.47 2.41 -3.40
N ASP A 252 5.78 2.60 -3.44
CA ASP A 252 6.80 1.69 -2.89
C ASP A 252 7.29 2.05 -1.47
N ALA A 253 6.76 3.13 -0.85
CA ALA A 253 7.21 3.63 0.45
C ALA A 253 7.13 2.58 1.57
N TRP A 254 6.25 1.61 1.45
CA TRP A 254 6.14 0.50 2.37
C TRP A 254 7.44 -0.32 2.50
N SER A 255 8.22 -0.44 1.43
CA SER A 255 9.51 -1.16 1.46
C SER A 255 10.50 -0.51 2.42
N ARG A 256 10.39 0.80 2.63
CA ARG A 256 11.16 1.62 3.56
C ARG A 256 10.50 1.79 4.93
N GLY A 257 9.35 1.15 5.16
CA GLY A 257 8.65 1.21 6.45
C GLY A 257 7.71 2.36 6.62
N GLN A 258 7.26 2.95 5.55
CA GLN A 258 6.39 4.12 5.57
C GLN A 258 5.12 3.86 4.77
N LEU A 259 4.01 4.41 5.20
CA LEU A 259 2.81 4.59 4.40
C LEU A 259 2.70 6.08 4.11
N ILE A 260 2.93 6.47 2.85
CA ILE A 260 2.87 7.86 2.41
C ILE A 260 1.64 8.00 1.53
N VAL A 261 0.75 8.89 1.91
CA VAL A 261 -0.52 9.13 1.21
C VAL A 261 -0.71 10.60 0.93
N ASP A 262 -1.28 10.92 -0.24
CA ASP A 262 -1.64 12.28 -0.63
C ASP A 262 -3.09 12.30 -1.14
N ASP A 263 -3.95 13.01 -0.43
CA ASP A 263 -5.37 13.18 -0.73
C ASP A 263 -6.15 11.85 -0.89
N VAL A 264 -5.83 10.84 -0.04
CA VAL A 264 -6.57 9.57 -0.02
C VAL A 264 -7.74 9.61 0.95
N THR A 265 -8.76 8.77 0.71
CA THR A 265 -9.89 8.66 1.63
C THR A 265 -9.46 7.96 2.93
N LEU A 266 -10.08 8.33 4.05
CA LEU A 266 -9.82 7.68 5.34
C LEU A 266 -10.14 6.18 5.28
N GLY A 267 -11.18 5.79 4.53
CA GLY A 267 -11.52 4.39 4.32
C GLY A 267 -10.40 3.60 3.67
N ASP A 268 -9.85 4.10 2.55
CA ASP A 268 -8.74 3.46 1.83
C ASP A 268 -7.47 3.43 2.67
N PHE A 269 -7.14 4.53 3.34
CA PHE A 269 -6.01 4.60 4.26
C PHE A 269 -6.09 3.56 5.38
N LEU A 270 -7.26 3.43 6.03
CA LEU A 270 -7.46 2.47 7.11
C LEU A 270 -7.45 1.03 6.61
N ALA A 271 -7.93 0.77 5.39
CA ALA A 271 -7.86 -0.54 4.76
C ALA A 271 -6.39 -0.96 4.51
N ASP A 272 -5.55 -0.03 4.03
CA ASP A 272 -4.12 -0.30 3.88
C ASP A 272 -3.41 -0.44 5.23
N LEU A 273 -3.70 0.43 6.20
CA LEU A 273 -3.12 0.35 7.54
C LEU A 273 -3.49 -0.96 8.26
N ALA A 274 -4.71 -1.48 8.06
CA ALA A 274 -5.17 -2.74 8.65
C ALA A 274 -4.31 -3.94 8.27
N ARG A 275 -3.63 -3.91 7.14
CA ARG A 275 -2.71 -4.97 6.70
C ARG A 275 -1.52 -5.15 7.65
N TYR A 276 -1.09 -4.09 8.32
CA TYR A 276 0.13 -4.03 9.14
C TYR A 276 -0.12 -4.34 10.62
N ARG A 277 -1.34 -4.69 11.00
CA ARG A 277 -1.66 -5.04 12.38
C ARG A 277 -2.59 -6.25 12.47
N PRO A 278 -2.49 -7.07 13.53
CA PRO A 278 -3.47 -8.11 13.78
C PRO A 278 -4.82 -7.51 14.17
N GLY A 279 -5.90 -8.11 13.68
CA GLY A 279 -7.27 -7.70 13.98
C GLY A 279 -7.93 -6.86 12.89
N VAL A 280 -8.95 -6.10 13.27
CA VAL A 280 -9.82 -5.36 12.36
C VAL A 280 -9.80 -3.88 12.71
N ILE A 281 -9.70 -3.03 11.68
CA ILE A 281 -10.00 -1.60 11.76
C ILE A 281 -11.32 -1.40 11.01
N ASP A 282 -12.36 -1.02 11.73
CA ASP A 282 -13.67 -0.69 11.17
C ASP A 282 -13.77 0.83 10.99
N CYS A 283 -14.17 1.27 9.81
CA CYS A 283 -14.35 2.67 9.46
C CYS A 283 -15.84 2.96 9.30
N ALA A 284 -16.40 3.80 10.14
CA ALA A 284 -17.79 4.20 10.00
C ALA A 284 -18.01 4.91 8.63
N PRO A 285 -19.08 4.57 7.88
CA PRO A 285 -19.34 5.15 6.56
C PRO A 285 -19.41 6.69 6.56
N ALA A 286 -19.83 7.28 7.68
CA ALA A 286 -19.94 8.73 7.84
C ALA A 286 -18.59 9.48 7.78
N VAL A 287 -17.47 8.81 8.03
CA VAL A 287 -16.12 9.40 8.01
C VAL A 287 -15.22 8.80 6.94
N ALA A 288 -15.65 7.73 6.28
CA ALA A 288 -14.84 7.01 5.30
C ALA A 288 -14.35 7.89 4.13
N GLN A 289 -15.13 8.93 3.77
CA GLN A 289 -14.82 9.85 2.68
C GLN A 289 -13.96 11.07 3.11
N LEU A 290 -13.62 11.19 4.40
CA LEU A 290 -12.65 12.21 4.84
C LEU A 290 -11.33 11.95 4.17
N ARG A 291 -10.67 13.04 3.76
CA ARG A 291 -9.39 12.97 3.06
C ARG A 291 -8.24 13.27 3.99
N LEU A 292 -7.12 12.58 3.78
CA LEU A 292 -5.89 12.81 4.52
C LEU A 292 -4.67 12.69 3.62
N SER A 293 -3.63 13.42 4.00
CA SER A 293 -2.29 13.33 3.43
C SER A 293 -1.28 13.27 4.55
N GLY A 294 -0.24 12.48 4.41
CA GLY A 294 0.78 12.38 5.46
C GLY A 294 1.78 11.25 5.23
N VAL A 295 2.78 11.23 6.10
CA VAL A 295 3.79 10.17 6.20
C VAL A 295 3.58 9.44 7.52
N PHE A 296 3.38 8.14 7.46
CA PHE A 296 3.03 7.31 8.59
C PHE A 296 4.05 6.17 8.75
N PRO A 297 4.92 6.21 9.78
CA PRO A 297 5.85 5.12 10.07
C PRO A 297 5.11 3.85 10.45
N LEU A 298 5.29 2.76 9.69
CA LEU A 298 4.59 1.49 9.88
C LEU A 298 5.06 0.68 11.10
N ALA A 299 6.11 1.13 11.79
CA ALA A 299 6.62 0.46 12.99
C ALA A 299 5.62 0.49 14.16
N ASP A 300 4.77 1.52 14.24
CA ASP A 300 3.75 1.66 15.29
C ASP A 300 2.40 2.10 14.72
N THR A 301 1.60 1.13 14.32
CA THR A 301 0.25 1.35 13.78
C THR A 301 -0.72 1.91 14.84
N GLN A 302 -0.49 1.65 16.13
CA GLN A 302 -1.34 2.20 17.19
C GLN A 302 -1.11 3.70 17.36
N ARG A 303 0.13 4.16 17.26
CA ARG A 303 0.47 5.59 17.28
C ARG A 303 -0.21 6.31 16.10
N ILE A 304 -0.20 5.70 14.90
CA ILE A 304 -0.89 6.25 13.73
C ILE A 304 -2.39 6.46 14.04
N LEU A 305 -3.06 5.44 14.56
CA LEU A 305 -4.49 5.54 14.92
C LEU A 305 -4.75 6.63 15.97
N ASN A 306 -3.88 6.73 16.98
CA ASN A 306 -4.02 7.73 18.05
C ASN A 306 -3.83 9.17 17.55
N MET A 307 -3.15 9.38 16.42
CA MET A 307 -2.96 10.70 15.80
C MET A 307 -4.17 11.17 14.99
N LEU A 308 -5.00 10.26 14.47
CA LEU A 308 -6.14 10.61 13.59
C LEU A 308 -7.10 11.65 14.21
N PRO A 309 -7.49 11.56 15.50
CA PRO A 309 -8.37 12.54 16.13
C PRO A 309 -7.79 13.96 16.21
N ASN A 310 -6.45 14.12 16.14
CA ASN A 310 -5.80 15.41 16.18
C ASN A 310 -5.98 16.19 14.87
N SER A 311 -6.22 15.48 13.78
CA SER A 311 -6.22 16.07 12.43
C SER A 311 -7.58 15.94 11.72
N LEU A 312 -8.39 14.98 12.13
CA LEU A 312 -9.69 14.69 11.54
C LEU A 312 -10.78 14.72 12.63
N PRO A 313 -12.04 15.06 12.30
CA PRO A 313 -13.15 15.06 13.24
C PRO A 313 -13.64 13.64 13.53
N VAL A 314 -12.74 12.79 13.98
CA VAL A 314 -12.99 11.37 14.28
C VAL A 314 -12.62 11.05 15.72
N GLN A 315 -13.19 9.97 16.24
CA GLN A 315 -12.73 9.33 17.47
C GLN A 315 -12.34 7.88 17.14
N VAL A 316 -11.31 7.40 17.82
CA VAL A 316 -10.82 6.02 17.69
C VAL A 316 -11.20 5.27 18.95
N ARG A 317 -12.04 4.25 18.82
CA ARG A 317 -12.48 3.40 19.92
C ARG A 317 -11.89 2.01 19.78
N SER A 318 -11.09 1.59 20.74
CA SER A 318 -10.62 0.21 20.87
C SER A 318 -11.63 -0.59 21.69
N ARG A 319 -12.37 -1.51 21.05
CA ARG A 319 -13.24 -2.46 21.74
C ARG A 319 -12.42 -3.58 22.39
N THR A 320 -11.38 -4.01 21.70
CA THR A 320 -10.34 -4.92 22.19
C THR A 320 -9.01 -4.51 21.54
N ARG A 321 -7.89 -5.12 21.94
CA ARG A 321 -6.58 -4.90 21.26
C ARG A 321 -6.60 -5.29 19.77
N TYR A 322 -7.59 -6.07 19.33
CA TYR A 322 -7.73 -6.55 17.95
C TYR A 322 -8.90 -5.91 17.18
N TRP A 323 -9.71 -5.11 17.83
CA TRP A 323 -10.85 -4.46 17.19
C TRP A 323 -10.88 -2.98 17.51
N VAL A 324 -10.61 -2.20 16.48
CA VAL A 324 -10.63 -0.72 16.52
C VAL A 324 -11.70 -0.22 15.58
N THR A 325 -12.50 0.75 16.05
CA THR A 325 -13.50 1.45 15.22
C THR A 325 -13.11 2.91 15.13
N VAL A 326 -13.10 3.47 13.93
CA VAL A 326 -12.93 4.89 13.65
C VAL A 326 -14.30 5.44 13.26
N GLU A 327 -14.82 6.37 14.08
CA GLU A 327 -16.18 6.91 13.94
C GLU A 327 -16.16 8.44 14.12
N PRO A 328 -17.26 9.16 13.76
CA PRO A 328 -17.31 10.61 13.95
C PRO A 328 -17.02 11.00 15.41
N ALA A 329 -16.23 12.07 15.62
CA ALA A 329 -16.09 12.65 16.94
C ALA A 329 -17.47 13.07 17.47
N MET A 330 -17.79 12.73 18.72
CA MET A 330 -19.06 13.19 19.32
C MET A 330 -19.06 14.70 19.34
N SER A 331 -19.99 15.32 18.62
CA SER A 331 -20.23 16.76 18.73
C SER A 331 -20.73 17.04 20.16
N LEU A 332 -19.93 17.75 20.95
CA LEU A 332 -20.39 18.38 22.21
C LEU A 332 -21.37 19.51 21.84
N LYS A 333 -22.55 19.17 21.31
CA LYS A 333 -23.70 20.06 21.21
C LYS A 333 -24.83 19.42 22.01
N ASN A 334 -24.89 19.71 23.26
CA ASN A 334 -26.08 19.99 24.12
C ASN A 334 -25.64 20.00 25.59
N ILE A 335 -25.14 21.12 26.03
CA ILE A 335 -25.35 21.66 27.39
C ILE A 335 -25.83 23.09 27.23
#